data_d06ed8668e353e51da7650365b89e87a
#
_entry.id   d06ed8668e353e51da7650365b89e87a
#
_cell.length_a   1.000
_cell.length_b   1.000
_cell.length_c   1.000
_cell.angle_alpha   90.00
_cell.angle_beta   90.00
_cell.angle_gamma   90.00
#
_symmetry.space_group_name_H-M   'P 1'
#
loop_
_entity.id
_entity.type
_entity.pdbx_description
1 polymer ?
#
loop_
_entity_poly.entity_id
_entity_poly.type
_entity_poly.pdbx_seq_one_letter_code
_entity_poly.pdbx_strand_id
1 'polypeptide(L)'
;MMPTFSPAMFRVYTQLALIVVAAGAIYPLLYLRQNFEISIIETYQITQTQLRYCSSMLGLIFFITYLPSGWLADRFSSRKLLSYSLLATGLLGLWFSTVPSYNTLLIIYGAWGIATGLTFWSAHIKLVSMLAAKDQQGRFFGILDGGRGLVEAFLATVAIALFAYVLRNTPNATDLALQQVIYLYVAVLLIVSPLVYWLLDENEREQEKDQTNNGENVKFKDDLKDVLARKEIWLCAICIVCGYQLFYATYSFSAYLQQNFGLTAVVVGYITVAKLWMRPIGGIAAGFIGDWANPEKVLSILLVLASISLASMAFLPASAATAVMVAMVLIIGLLTYGVRGLYWATLGGCDVPNRIKGLAIGVISMVGYFPEMYLPLISAPLLEAYPGTLGYQIYYLLIAVCGLGGAYAAYLLTKR
;
A
#
# COMPACT_ATOMS: atom_id res chain seq x y z
N MET A 1 -38.52 0.64 1.67
CA MET A 1 -38.27 2.04 2.02
C MET A 1 -36.77 2.28 1.92
N MET A 2 -36.32 3.10 0.98
CA MET A 2 -34.89 3.55 0.97
C MET A 2 -34.70 4.44 2.21
N PRO A 3 -33.66 4.23 3.02
CA PRO A 3 -33.36 5.10 4.14
C PRO A 3 -33.08 6.50 3.60
N THR A 4 -33.87 7.48 4.01
CA THR A 4 -33.61 8.90 3.75
C THR A 4 -32.32 9.26 4.47
N PHE A 5 -31.25 9.52 3.72
CA PHE A 5 -29.98 9.98 4.28
C PHE A 5 -30.21 11.32 5.01
N SER A 6 -29.95 11.34 6.32
CA SER A 6 -29.95 12.59 7.05
C SER A 6 -28.82 13.50 6.54
N PRO A 7 -28.99 14.85 6.59
CA PRO A 7 -27.92 15.77 6.20
C PRO A 7 -26.58 15.52 6.91
N ALA A 8 -26.63 15.11 8.19
CA ALA A 8 -25.45 14.74 8.97
C ALA A 8 -24.74 13.51 8.39
N MET A 9 -25.50 12.47 8.01
CA MET A 9 -24.96 11.25 7.41
C MET A 9 -24.35 11.53 6.04
N PHE A 10 -24.98 12.38 5.22
CA PHE A 10 -24.41 12.82 3.94
C PHE A 10 -23.06 13.51 4.14
N ARG A 11 -22.93 14.41 5.12
CA ARG A 11 -21.68 15.09 5.48
C ARG A 11 -20.57 14.10 5.84
N VAL A 12 -20.86 13.13 6.72
CA VAL A 12 -19.90 12.10 7.14
C VAL A 12 -19.37 11.29 5.95
N TYR A 13 -20.24 10.82 5.05
CA TYR A 13 -19.82 10.07 3.87
C TYR A 13 -19.05 10.94 2.85
N THR A 14 -19.37 12.22 2.73
CA THR A 14 -18.62 13.16 1.88
C THR A 14 -17.19 13.35 2.43
N GLN A 15 -17.04 13.48 3.75
CA GLN A 15 -15.74 13.55 4.42
C GLN A 15 -14.93 12.27 4.19
N LEU A 16 -15.57 11.11 4.38
CA LEU A 16 -14.95 9.81 4.12
C LEU A 16 -14.50 9.67 2.65
N ALA A 17 -15.35 10.06 1.70
CA ALA A 17 -15.02 10.01 0.27
C ALA A 17 -13.79 10.88 -0.07
N LEU A 18 -13.69 12.07 0.53
CA LEU A 18 -12.55 12.97 0.33
C LEU A 18 -11.25 12.35 0.88
N ILE A 19 -11.30 11.72 2.05
CA ILE A 19 -10.15 11.01 2.63
C ILE A 19 -9.77 9.82 1.75
N VAL A 20 -10.74 9.07 1.23
CA VAL A 20 -10.53 7.94 0.30
C VAL A 20 -9.82 8.40 -0.96
N VAL A 21 -10.30 9.49 -1.58
CA VAL A 21 -9.66 10.06 -2.79
C VAL A 21 -8.23 10.49 -2.48
N ALA A 22 -8.00 11.19 -1.38
CA ALA A 22 -6.66 11.60 -0.96
C ALA A 22 -5.73 10.40 -0.76
N ALA A 23 -6.21 9.37 -0.05
CA ALA A 23 -5.44 8.16 0.23
C ALA A 23 -5.19 7.28 -1.00
N GLY A 24 -6.09 7.28 -1.98
CA GLY A 24 -5.91 6.59 -3.25
C GLY A 24 -5.02 7.33 -4.25
N ALA A 25 -5.00 8.68 -4.18
CA ALA A 25 -4.24 9.51 -5.12
C ALA A 25 -2.75 9.65 -4.74
N ILE A 26 -2.39 9.55 -3.44
CA ILE A 26 -1.05 9.91 -2.98
C ILE A 26 0.02 8.87 -3.34
N TYR A 27 -0.31 7.60 -3.36
CA TYR A 27 0.67 6.51 -3.53
C TYR A 27 1.01 6.12 -4.97
N PRO A 28 0.15 6.26 -6.00
CA PRO A 28 0.47 5.83 -7.37
C PRO A 28 1.78 6.40 -7.92
N LEU A 29 2.12 7.63 -7.56
CA LEU A 29 3.38 8.26 -7.99
C LEU A 29 4.60 7.63 -7.33
N LEU A 30 4.54 7.31 -6.04
CA LEU A 30 5.62 6.68 -5.28
C LEU A 30 5.89 5.25 -5.74
N TYR A 31 4.82 4.56 -6.15
CA TYR A 31 4.86 3.17 -6.62
C TYR A 31 4.74 3.06 -8.14
N LEU A 32 5.13 4.10 -8.87
CA LEU A 32 5.07 4.16 -10.33
C LEU A 32 5.75 2.95 -10.99
N ARG A 33 6.84 2.44 -10.39
CA ARG A 33 7.54 1.24 -10.86
C ARG A 33 6.65 -0.01 -10.93
N GLN A 34 5.54 -0.07 -10.21
CA GLN A 34 4.61 -1.20 -10.25
C GLN A 34 4.08 -1.47 -11.67
N ASN A 35 3.91 -0.40 -12.48
CA ASN A 35 3.37 -0.49 -13.82
C ASN A 35 4.41 -0.13 -14.90
N PHE A 36 5.45 0.66 -14.55
CA PHE A 36 6.37 1.29 -15.50
C PHE A 36 7.86 1.07 -15.13
N GLU A 37 8.21 -0.09 -14.49
CA GLU A 37 9.57 -0.32 -13.97
C GLU A 37 10.63 -0.15 -15.04
N ILE A 38 10.45 -0.80 -16.21
CA ILE A 38 11.43 -0.72 -17.31
C ILE A 38 11.48 0.69 -17.92
N SER A 39 10.32 1.32 -18.11
CA SER A 39 10.25 2.69 -18.65
C SER A 39 10.97 3.70 -17.73
N ILE A 40 10.91 3.51 -16.40
CA ILE A 40 11.68 4.32 -15.46
C ILE A 40 13.18 4.08 -15.63
N ILE A 41 13.60 2.82 -15.71
CA ILE A 41 15.02 2.45 -15.90
C ILE A 41 15.57 3.08 -17.18
N GLU A 42 14.85 2.98 -18.28
CA GLU A 42 15.22 3.54 -19.57
C GLU A 42 15.25 5.08 -19.56
N THR A 43 14.21 5.73 -19.00
CA THR A 43 14.13 7.20 -18.99
C THR A 43 15.19 7.84 -18.09
N TYR A 44 15.43 7.28 -16.90
CA TYR A 44 16.39 7.84 -15.94
C TYR A 44 17.83 7.33 -16.14
N GLN A 45 18.05 6.43 -17.10
CA GLN A 45 19.36 5.82 -17.36
C GLN A 45 20.01 5.22 -16.10
N ILE A 46 19.19 4.54 -15.29
CA ILE A 46 19.60 3.87 -14.05
C ILE A 46 19.50 2.35 -14.19
N THR A 47 20.18 1.63 -13.32
CA THR A 47 20.05 0.18 -13.26
C THR A 47 18.80 -0.23 -12.47
N GLN A 48 18.34 -1.46 -12.68
CA GLN A 48 17.24 -2.05 -11.88
C GLN A 48 17.61 -2.08 -10.38
N THR A 49 18.88 -2.38 -10.08
CA THR A 49 19.43 -2.35 -8.72
C THR A 49 19.31 -0.96 -8.08
N GLN A 50 19.66 0.10 -8.83
CA GLN A 50 19.54 1.49 -8.36
C GLN A 50 18.06 1.87 -8.08
N LEU A 51 17.12 1.47 -8.94
CA LEU A 51 15.69 1.71 -8.70
C LEU A 51 15.19 0.97 -7.45
N ARG A 52 15.68 -0.25 -7.20
CA ARG A 52 15.36 -1.00 -5.98
C ARG A 52 15.91 -0.33 -4.73
N TYR A 53 17.10 0.26 -4.78
CA TYR A 53 17.65 1.04 -3.67
C TYR A 53 16.83 2.31 -3.40
N CYS A 54 16.32 2.99 -4.43
CA CYS A 54 15.36 4.09 -4.24
C CYS A 54 14.10 3.61 -3.50
N SER A 55 13.55 2.46 -3.88
CA SER A 55 12.40 1.86 -3.20
C SER A 55 12.71 1.47 -1.75
N SER A 56 13.91 0.95 -1.49
CA SER A 56 14.38 0.65 -0.13
C SER A 56 14.53 1.90 0.73
N MET A 57 15.00 3.02 0.15
CA MET A 57 15.08 4.31 0.83
C MET A 57 13.68 4.77 1.28
N LEU A 58 12.68 4.67 0.41
CA LEU A 58 11.28 4.96 0.76
C LEU A 58 10.82 4.11 1.96
N GLY A 59 11.03 2.80 1.89
CA GLY A 59 10.67 1.85 2.95
C GLY A 59 11.42 2.11 4.27
N LEU A 60 12.71 2.49 4.22
CA LEU A 60 13.49 2.88 5.40
C LEU A 60 12.88 4.11 6.09
N ILE A 61 12.54 5.12 5.33
CA ILE A 61 11.93 6.32 5.88
C ILE A 61 10.54 6.02 6.44
N PHE A 62 9.74 5.17 5.82
CA PHE A 62 8.48 4.69 6.40
C PHE A 62 8.70 4.00 7.74
N PHE A 63 9.63 3.07 7.81
CA PHE A 63 9.97 2.36 9.05
C PHE A 63 10.30 3.33 10.19
N ILE A 64 11.11 4.36 9.92
CA ILE A 64 11.50 5.36 10.91
C ILE A 64 10.33 6.28 11.29
N THR A 65 9.45 6.61 10.33
CA THR A 65 8.43 7.64 10.50
C THR A 65 7.09 7.13 11.03
N TYR A 66 6.77 5.84 10.97
CA TYR A 66 5.48 5.30 11.42
C TYR A 66 5.19 5.56 12.91
N LEU A 67 6.17 5.40 13.79
CA LEU A 67 5.98 5.72 15.21
C LEU A 67 5.78 7.22 15.47
N PRO A 68 6.66 8.15 14.99
CA PRO A 68 6.46 9.58 15.20
C PRO A 68 5.24 10.14 14.45
N SER A 69 4.76 9.48 13.40
CA SER A 69 3.55 9.89 12.66
C SER A 69 2.30 9.95 13.55
N GLY A 70 2.14 8.97 14.46
CA GLY A 70 1.03 8.95 15.42
C GLY A 70 1.06 10.16 16.35
N TRP A 71 2.24 10.46 16.91
CA TRP A 71 2.45 11.62 17.78
C TRP A 71 2.17 12.94 17.04
N LEU A 72 2.58 13.05 15.78
CA LEU A 72 2.32 14.23 14.97
C LEU A 72 0.81 14.41 14.68
N ALA A 73 0.12 13.31 14.35
CA ALA A 73 -1.33 13.33 14.12
C ALA A 73 -2.15 13.69 15.36
N ASP A 74 -1.61 13.48 16.57
CA ASP A 74 -2.28 13.86 17.82
C ASP A 74 -2.13 15.35 18.15
N ARG A 75 -1.07 16.00 17.68
CA ARG A 75 -0.75 17.40 18.00
C ARG A 75 -1.17 18.39 16.92
N PHE A 76 -1.14 17.97 15.67
CA PHE A 76 -1.42 18.82 14.53
C PHE A 76 -2.75 18.48 13.88
N SER A 77 -3.32 19.45 13.22
CA SER A 77 -4.52 19.32 12.40
C SER A 77 -4.33 18.25 11.32
N SER A 78 -5.12 17.18 11.36
CA SER A 78 -5.04 16.12 10.34
C SER A 78 -5.36 16.64 8.96
N ARG A 79 -6.28 17.61 8.81
CA ARG A 79 -6.58 18.31 7.56
C ARG A 79 -5.34 18.96 6.96
N LYS A 80 -4.59 19.73 7.78
CA LYS A 80 -3.36 20.39 7.35
C LYS A 80 -2.28 19.35 7.00
N LEU A 81 -2.12 18.32 7.84
CA LEU A 81 -1.16 17.25 7.60
C LEU A 81 -1.42 16.53 6.27
N LEU A 82 -2.68 16.15 5.98
CA LEU A 82 -3.04 15.52 4.72
C LEU A 82 -2.80 16.44 3.52
N SER A 83 -3.28 17.69 3.60
CA SER A 83 -3.14 18.64 2.51
C SER A 83 -1.67 18.93 2.19
N TYR A 84 -0.85 19.22 3.20
CA TYR A 84 0.58 19.51 2.99
C TYR A 84 1.35 18.27 2.50
N SER A 85 0.96 17.07 2.93
CA SER A 85 1.51 15.83 2.42
C SER A 85 1.25 15.65 0.92
N LEU A 86 -0.01 15.88 0.48
CA LEU A 86 -0.38 15.83 -0.94
C LEU A 86 0.37 16.86 -1.77
N LEU A 87 0.44 18.11 -1.27
CA LEU A 87 1.18 19.20 -1.92
C LEU A 87 2.67 18.86 -2.05
N ALA A 88 3.31 18.47 -0.95
CA ALA A 88 4.74 18.12 -0.94
C ALA A 88 5.03 16.93 -1.88
N THR A 89 4.17 15.91 -1.87
CA THR A 89 4.29 14.74 -2.76
C THR A 89 4.18 15.15 -4.23
N GLY A 90 3.24 16.06 -4.56
CA GLY A 90 3.09 16.58 -5.92
C GLY A 90 4.28 17.45 -6.36
N LEU A 91 4.80 18.33 -5.50
CA LEU A 91 5.99 19.14 -5.80
C LEU A 91 7.24 18.28 -6.00
N LEU A 92 7.44 17.24 -5.18
CA LEU A 92 8.50 16.25 -5.38
C LEU A 92 8.31 15.49 -6.69
N GLY A 93 7.05 15.24 -7.11
CA GLY A 93 6.73 14.66 -8.41
C GLY A 93 7.12 15.57 -9.58
N LEU A 94 6.97 16.90 -9.47
CA LEU A 94 7.50 17.83 -10.46
C LEU A 94 9.03 17.76 -10.54
N TRP A 95 9.71 17.66 -9.40
CA TRP A 95 11.15 17.49 -9.39
C TRP A 95 11.56 16.12 -10.00
N PHE A 96 10.82 15.07 -9.67
CA PHE A 96 11.01 13.75 -10.28
C PHE A 96 10.86 13.79 -11.81
N SER A 97 9.91 14.53 -12.36
CA SER A 97 9.67 14.63 -13.82
C SER A 97 10.82 15.30 -14.60
N THR A 98 11.74 15.99 -13.93
CA THR A 98 12.91 16.60 -14.58
C THR A 98 14.03 15.59 -14.94
N VAL A 99 13.79 14.30 -14.73
CA VAL A 99 14.77 13.22 -14.99
C VAL A 99 16.11 13.48 -14.26
N PRO A 100 16.07 13.63 -12.92
CA PRO A 100 17.27 13.94 -12.15
C PRO A 100 18.22 12.74 -12.03
N SER A 101 19.45 13.01 -11.57
CA SER A 101 20.46 11.96 -11.33
C SER A 101 20.03 10.96 -10.26
N TYR A 102 20.66 9.78 -10.24
CA TYR A 102 20.40 8.72 -9.26
C TYR A 102 20.47 9.19 -7.80
N ASN A 103 21.47 10.01 -7.43
CA ASN A 103 21.58 10.53 -6.06
C ASN A 103 20.39 11.44 -5.70
N THR A 104 19.91 12.23 -6.65
CA THR A 104 18.73 13.06 -6.47
C THR A 104 17.45 12.21 -6.37
N LEU A 105 17.38 11.10 -7.12
CA LEU A 105 16.28 10.13 -6.97
C LEU A 105 16.21 9.56 -5.56
N LEU A 106 17.34 9.19 -4.95
CA LEU A 106 17.38 8.73 -3.55
C LEU A 106 16.82 9.79 -2.59
N ILE A 107 17.17 11.07 -2.81
CA ILE A 107 16.63 12.18 -2.00
C ILE A 107 15.13 12.33 -2.20
N ILE A 108 14.63 12.26 -3.43
CA ILE A 108 13.19 12.37 -3.73
C ILE A 108 12.42 11.23 -3.08
N TYR A 109 12.89 9.98 -3.18
CA TYR A 109 12.25 8.82 -2.55
C TYR A 109 12.26 8.92 -1.02
N GLY A 110 13.35 9.40 -0.43
CA GLY A 110 13.43 9.70 1.00
C GLY A 110 12.45 10.80 1.43
N ALA A 111 12.38 11.89 0.67
CA ALA A 111 11.46 13.00 0.92
C ALA A 111 9.98 12.58 0.75
N TRP A 112 9.65 11.74 -0.24
CA TRP A 112 8.33 11.11 -0.34
C TRP A 112 8.00 10.26 0.89
N GLY A 113 8.98 9.51 1.41
CA GLY A 113 8.82 8.75 2.65
C GLY A 113 8.44 9.63 3.84
N ILE A 114 9.10 10.80 4.00
CA ILE A 114 8.75 11.78 5.02
C ILE A 114 7.35 12.36 4.77
N ALA A 115 7.09 12.85 3.56
CA ALA A 115 5.82 13.49 3.21
C ALA A 115 4.62 12.56 3.40
N THR A 116 4.77 11.26 3.14
CA THR A 116 3.65 10.31 3.18
C THR A 116 3.65 9.44 4.44
N GLY A 117 4.80 8.99 4.92
CA GLY A 117 4.92 8.19 6.13
C GLY A 117 4.69 9.00 7.39
N LEU A 118 5.36 10.15 7.52
CA LEU A 118 5.31 10.96 8.74
C LEU A 118 4.01 11.78 8.85
N THR A 119 3.56 12.41 7.77
CA THR A 119 2.46 13.38 7.85
C THR A 119 1.13 12.82 7.36
N PHE A 120 1.10 11.86 6.44
CA PHE A 120 -0.15 11.33 5.89
C PHE A 120 -0.68 10.11 6.64
N TRP A 121 0.21 9.12 6.93
CA TRP A 121 -0.21 7.78 7.34
C TRP A 121 -1.12 7.77 8.57
N SER A 122 -0.65 8.26 9.70
CA SER A 122 -1.45 8.22 10.94
C SER A 122 -2.61 9.21 10.91
N ALA A 123 -2.45 10.34 10.21
CA ALA A 123 -3.49 11.36 10.13
C ALA A 123 -4.75 10.87 9.40
N HIS A 124 -4.62 10.18 8.25
CA HIS A 124 -5.80 9.69 7.53
C HIS A 124 -6.50 8.53 8.26
N ILE A 125 -5.75 7.63 8.91
CA ILE A 125 -6.31 6.54 9.72
C ILE A 125 -7.09 7.12 10.91
N LYS A 126 -6.51 8.10 11.61
CA LYS A 126 -7.16 8.78 12.73
C LYS A 126 -8.46 9.47 12.30
N LEU A 127 -8.44 10.16 11.16
CA LEU A 127 -9.64 10.80 10.60
C LEU A 127 -10.77 9.82 10.38
N VAL A 128 -10.50 8.69 9.74
CA VAL A 128 -11.51 7.66 9.47
C VAL A 128 -12.04 7.06 10.76
N SER A 129 -11.16 6.76 11.73
CA SER A 129 -11.59 6.21 13.02
C SER A 129 -12.48 7.17 13.81
N MET A 130 -12.31 8.48 13.64
CA MET A 130 -13.11 9.50 14.30
C MET A 130 -14.44 9.79 13.59
N LEU A 131 -14.50 9.59 12.28
CA LEU A 131 -15.77 9.69 11.52
C LEU A 131 -16.68 8.50 11.78
N ALA A 132 -16.13 7.34 12.09
CA ALA A 132 -16.86 6.10 12.29
C ALA A 132 -17.41 5.99 13.73
N ALA A 133 -18.69 5.69 13.89
CA ALA A 133 -19.23 5.26 15.17
C ALA A 133 -18.56 3.94 15.63
N LYS A 134 -18.60 3.64 16.93
CA LYS A 134 -17.90 2.47 17.50
C LYS A 134 -18.28 1.14 16.84
N ASP A 135 -19.55 1.01 16.45
CA ASP A 135 -20.14 -0.16 15.77
C ASP A 135 -19.94 -0.16 14.25
N GLN A 136 -19.37 0.90 13.66
CA GLN A 136 -19.20 1.08 12.22
C GLN A 136 -17.72 1.15 11.79
N GLN A 137 -16.78 0.92 12.69
CA GLN A 137 -15.35 1.02 12.43
C GLN A 137 -14.93 0.10 11.27
N GLY A 138 -15.34 -1.17 11.28
CA GLY A 138 -15.03 -2.12 10.22
C GLY A 138 -15.54 -1.67 8.85
N ARG A 139 -16.76 -1.16 8.77
CA ARG A 139 -17.36 -0.63 7.55
C ARG A 139 -16.56 0.57 6.99
N PHE A 140 -16.19 1.52 7.85
CA PHE A 140 -15.47 2.73 7.43
C PHE A 140 -14.05 2.42 6.96
N PHE A 141 -13.33 1.53 7.66
CA PHE A 141 -12.03 1.07 7.21
C PHE A 141 -12.10 0.21 5.95
N GLY A 142 -13.14 -0.60 5.79
CA GLY A 142 -13.43 -1.34 4.57
C GLY A 142 -13.69 -0.42 3.37
N ILE A 143 -14.47 0.66 3.57
CA ILE A 143 -14.69 1.69 2.54
C ILE A 143 -13.38 2.44 2.23
N LEU A 144 -12.56 2.74 3.25
CA LEU A 144 -11.27 3.37 3.05
C LEU A 144 -10.35 2.51 2.16
N ASP A 145 -10.14 1.23 2.51
CA ASP A 145 -9.19 0.39 1.76
C ASP A 145 -9.72 0.00 0.38
N GLY A 146 -10.99 -0.38 0.27
CA GLY A 146 -11.62 -0.70 -1.01
C GLY A 146 -11.73 0.50 -1.93
N GLY A 147 -12.16 1.65 -1.40
CA GLY A 147 -12.28 2.90 -2.15
C GLY A 147 -10.93 3.45 -2.59
N ARG A 148 -9.91 3.37 -1.72
CA ARG A 148 -8.52 3.67 -2.08
C ARG A 148 -8.04 2.80 -3.23
N GLY A 149 -8.31 1.49 -3.18
CA GLY A 149 -7.99 0.58 -4.28
C GLY A 149 -8.71 0.93 -5.58
N LEU A 150 -9.96 1.37 -5.51
CA LEU A 150 -10.72 1.84 -6.66
C LEU A 150 -10.10 3.10 -7.29
N VAL A 151 -9.73 4.09 -6.48
CA VAL A 151 -9.07 5.33 -6.95
C VAL A 151 -7.71 5.00 -7.60
N GLU A 152 -6.90 4.16 -6.95
CA GLU A 152 -5.61 3.71 -7.49
C GLU A 152 -5.78 3.00 -8.85
N ALA A 153 -6.74 2.06 -8.96
CA ALA A 153 -7.01 1.34 -10.20
C ALA A 153 -7.52 2.25 -11.32
N PHE A 154 -8.40 3.20 -11.00
CA PHE A 154 -8.90 4.18 -11.97
C PHE A 154 -7.76 5.06 -12.50
N LEU A 155 -6.97 5.66 -11.60
CA LEU A 155 -5.84 6.51 -11.98
C LEU A 155 -4.79 5.74 -12.79
N ALA A 156 -4.49 4.49 -12.42
CA ALA A 156 -3.57 3.65 -13.18
C ALA A 156 -4.12 3.29 -14.57
N THR A 157 -5.44 3.09 -14.70
CA THR A 157 -6.09 2.86 -16.00
C THR A 157 -5.94 4.07 -16.93
N VAL A 158 -6.17 5.28 -16.41
CA VAL A 158 -5.97 6.51 -17.16
C VAL A 158 -4.48 6.71 -17.52
N ALA A 159 -3.58 6.41 -16.58
CA ALA A 159 -2.15 6.55 -16.78
C ALA A 159 -1.61 5.64 -17.90
N ILE A 160 -2.00 4.35 -17.90
CA ILE A 160 -1.54 3.43 -18.97
C ILE A 160 -2.18 3.75 -20.32
N ALA A 161 -3.44 4.22 -20.35
CA ALA A 161 -4.08 4.67 -21.58
C ALA A 161 -3.36 5.90 -22.15
N LEU A 162 -2.99 6.87 -21.30
CA LEU A 162 -2.21 8.05 -21.68
C LEU A 162 -0.82 7.66 -22.20
N PHE A 163 -0.12 6.77 -21.50
CA PHE A 163 1.18 6.23 -21.89
C PHE A 163 1.11 5.58 -23.28
N ALA A 164 0.13 4.70 -23.50
CA ALA A 164 -0.09 4.03 -24.77
C ALA A 164 -0.46 5.02 -25.90
N TYR A 165 -1.26 6.04 -25.60
CA TYR A 165 -1.62 7.10 -26.54
C TYR A 165 -0.39 7.89 -27.02
N VAL A 166 0.49 8.28 -26.09
CA VAL A 166 1.72 9.02 -26.45
C VAL A 166 2.63 8.17 -27.32
N LEU A 167 2.86 6.90 -26.95
CA LEU A 167 3.71 5.99 -27.75
C LEU A 167 3.13 5.69 -29.14
N ARG A 168 1.81 5.67 -29.29
CA ARG A 168 1.16 5.50 -30.59
C ARG A 168 1.40 6.68 -31.52
N ASN A 169 1.39 7.91 -30.99
CA ASN A 169 1.57 9.13 -31.77
C ASN A 169 3.04 9.52 -31.95
N THR A 170 3.91 9.13 -31.03
CA THR A 170 5.34 9.42 -31.04
C THR A 170 6.08 8.12 -30.69
N PRO A 171 6.35 7.25 -31.67
CA PRO A 171 7.05 5.99 -31.45
C PRO A 171 8.43 6.23 -30.84
N ASN A 172 8.85 5.36 -29.91
CA ASN A 172 10.12 5.39 -29.18
C ASN A 172 10.28 6.57 -28.19
N ALA A 173 9.25 7.37 -27.92
CA ALA A 173 9.31 8.46 -26.93
C ALA A 173 8.85 7.96 -25.54
N THR A 174 9.52 6.93 -25.01
CA THR A 174 9.21 6.35 -23.68
C THR A 174 9.35 7.39 -22.56
N ASP A 175 10.35 8.25 -22.66
CA ASP A 175 10.61 9.37 -21.74
C ASP A 175 9.44 10.36 -21.72
N LEU A 176 8.97 10.81 -22.88
CA LEU A 176 7.82 11.70 -23.02
C LEU A 176 6.55 11.04 -22.46
N ALA A 177 6.32 9.76 -22.81
CA ALA A 177 5.14 9.03 -22.34
C ALA A 177 5.14 8.90 -20.81
N LEU A 178 6.28 8.60 -20.20
CA LEU A 178 6.43 8.49 -18.75
C LEU A 178 6.26 9.86 -18.06
N GLN A 179 6.82 10.93 -18.62
CA GLN A 179 6.64 12.29 -18.10
C GLN A 179 5.16 12.70 -18.08
N GLN A 180 4.39 12.40 -19.13
CA GLN A 180 2.96 12.70 -19.15
C GLN A 180 2.19 11.95 -18.05
N VAL A 181 2.55 10.69 -17.78
CA VAL A 181 2.00 9.92 -16.65
C VAL A 181 2.36 10.57 -15.31
N ILE A 182 3.59 11.02 -15.13
CA ILE A 182 4.02 11.73 -13.91
C ILE A 182 3.21 13.02 -13.74
N TYR A 183 3.07 13.83 -14.80
CA TYR A 183 2.26 15.06 -14.76
C TYR A 183 0.79 14.81 -14.45
N LEU A 184 0.21 13.70 -14.94
CA LEU A 184 -1.15 13.30 -14.59
C LEU A 184 -1.28 13.10 -13.07
N TYR A 185 -0.40 12.30 -12.45
CA TYR A 185 -0.44 12.06 -11.01
C TYR A 185 -0.16 13.32 -10.20
N VAL A 186 0.80 14.14 -10.63
CA VAL A 186 1.10 15.43 -10.00
C VAL A 186 -0.11 16.36 -10.05
N ALA A 187 -0.77 16.49 -11.21
CA ALA A 187 -1.97 17.31 -11.35
C ALA A 187 -3.08 16.88 -10.39
N VAL A 188 -3.32 15.57 -10.27
CA VAL A 188 -4.30 15.03 -9.31
C VAL A 188 -3.93 15.41 -7.87
N LEU A 189 -2.67 15.28 -7.48
CA LEU A 189 -2.22 15.62 -6.12
C LEU A 189 -2.38 17.12 -5.83
N LEU A 190 -2.00 17.98 -6.78
CA LEU A 190 -2.11 19.44 -6.65
C LEU A 190 -3.56 19.92 -6.64
N ILE A 191 -4.49 19.19 -7.27
CA ILE A 191 -5.94 19.46 -7.22
C ILE A 191 -6.53 18.96 -5.90
N VAL A 192 -6.21 17.73 -5.48
CA VAL A 192 -6.78 17.11 -4.28
C VAL A 192 -6.28 17.80 -3.00
N SER A 193 -5.05 18.32 -2.99
CA SER A 193 -4.47 19.01 -1.83
C SER A 193 -5.35 20.20 -1.35
N PRO A 194 -5.68 21.20 -2.16
CA PRO A 194 -6.55 22.30 -1.73
C PRO A 194 -7.97 21.84 -1.44
N LEU A 195 -8.51 20.83 -2.16
CA LEU A 195 -9.83 20.27 -1.84
C LEU A 195 -9.87 19.69 -0.43
N VAL A 196 -8.85 18.94 -0.04
CA VAL A 196 -8.70 18.43 1.34
C VAL A 196 -8.58 19.59 2.33
N TYR A 197 -7.80 20.61 2.01
CA TYR A 197 -7.61 21.75 2.89
C TYR A 197 -8.90 22.53 3.15
N TRP A 198 -9.74 22.72 2.15
CA TRP A 198 -10.94 23.55 2.28
C TRP A 198 -12.21 22.78 2.64
N LEU A 199 -12.34 21.53 2.18
CA LEU A 199 -13.56 20.76 2.33
C LEU A 199 -13.53 19.76 3.50
N LEU A 200 -12.34 19.39 4.00
CA LEU A 200 -12.25 18.48 5.13
C LEU A 200 -12.51 19.23 6.43
N ASP A 201 -13.50 18.76 7.17
CA ASP A 201 -13.96 19.39 8.40
C ASP A 201 -13.20 18.88 9.64
N GLU A 202 -12.85 19.78 10.53
CA GLU A 202 -12.15 19.48 11.80
C GLU A 202 -12.95 19.90 13.05
N ASN A 203 -14.08 20.61 12.88
CA ASN A 203 -14.74 21.31 13.98
C ASN A 203 -15.30 20.39 15.08
N GLU A 204 -15.44 19.09 14.86
CA GLU A 204 -15.92 18.16 15.88
C GLU A 204 -14.80 17.64 16.82
N ARG A 205 -13.55 18.00 16.56
CA ARG A 205 -12.37 17.48 17.23
C ARG A 205 -11.82 18.33 18.37
N GLU A 206 -12.07 19.61 18.36
CA GLU A 206 -11.63 20.47 19.48
C GLU A 206 -12.39 20.12 20.76
N GLN A 207 -13.63 19.63 20.64
CA GLN A 207 -14.45 19.23 21.79
C GLN A 207 -14.02 17.91 22.44
N GLU A 208 -13.42 16.96 21.71
CA GLU A 208 -12.90 15.72 22.29
C GLU A 208 -11.49 15.86 22.88
N LYS A 209 -10.68 16.80 22.39
CA LYS A 209 -9.35 17.07 23.00
C LYS A 209 -9.45 17.56 24.44
N ASP A 210 -10.49 18.30 24.79
CA ASP A 210 -10.72 18.79 26.16
C ASP A 210 -11.20 17.68 27.11
N GLN A 211 -11.82 16.60 26.61
CA GLN A 211 -12.33 15.51 27.44
C GLN A 211 -11.29 14.39 27.69
N THR A 212 -10.31 14.22 26.79
CA THR A 212 -9.28 13.17 26.94
C THR A 212 -8.03 13.61 27.69
N ASN A 213 -7.82 14.90 27.93
CA ASN A 213 -6.66 15.41 28.68
C ASN A 213 -6.74 15.20 30.22
N ASN A 214 -7.82 14.60 30.73
CA ASN A 214 -8.01 14.35 32.17
C ASN A 214 -7.64 12.93 32.64
N GLY A 215 -6.79 12.21 31.94
CA GLY A 215 -6.45 10.83 32.32
C GLY A 215 -4.97 10.51 32.31
N GLU A 216 -4.45 10.31 33.51
CA GLU A 216 -3.25 9.54 33.86
C GLU A 216 -1.99 9.67 32.97
N ASN A 217 -0.94 10.23 33.58
CA ASN A 217 0.47 10.15 33.14
C ASN A 217 0.98 8.69 33.18
N VAL A 218 0.40 7.79 32.36
CA VAL A 218 0.97 6.47 32.14
C VAL A 218 2.24 6.63 31.32
N LYS A 219 3.36 6.11 31.85
CA LYS A 219 4.66 6.25 31.19
C LYS A 219 4.64 5.45 29.90
N PHE A 220 4.84 6.10 28.75
CA PHE A 220 4.97 5.49 27.42
C PHE A 220 5.81 4.19 27.41
N LYS A 221 6.85 4.13 28.24
CA LYS A 221 7.71 2.95 28.39
C LYS A 221 6.98 1.73 28.93
N ASP A 222 6.05 1.92 29.87
CA ASP A 222 5.30 0.83 30.49
C ASP A 222 4.26 0.27 29.52
N ASP A 223 3.58 1.15 28.76
CA ASP A 223 2.66 0.77 27.68
C ASP A 223 3.36 0.01 26.56
N LEU A 224 4.54 0.49 26.14
CA LEU A 224 5.34 -0.19 25.11
C LEU A 224 5.78 -1.58 25.59
N LYS A 225 6.19 -1.71 26.85
CA LYS A 225 6.57 -3.00 27.44
C LYS A 225 5.38 -3.98 27.47
N ASP A 226 4.18 -3.49 27.82
CA ASP A 226 2.95 -4.30 27.81
C ASP A 226 2.61 -4.78 26.38
N VAL A 227 2.69 -3.90 25.39
CA VAL A 227 2.49 -4.26 23.98
C VAL A 227 3.49 -5.32 23.52
N LEU A 228 4.78 -5.11 23.78
CA LEU A 228 5.85 -6.03 23.34
C LEU A 228 5.81 -7.39 24.04
N ALA A 229 5.23 -7.47 25.25
CA ALA A 229 5.08 -8.73 25.99
C ALA A 229 3.96 -9.64 25.47
N ARG A 230 3.04 -9.12 24.62
CA ARG A 230 1.88 -9.86 24.12
C ARG A 230 2.24 -10.69 22.91
N LYS A 231 2.13 -12.02 23.02
CA LYS A 231 2.38 -12.96 21.89
C LYS A 231 1.49 -12.69 20.68
N GLU A 232 0.28 -12.24 20.93
CA GLU A 232 -0.74 -11.92 19.93
C GLU A 232 -0.29 -10.83 18.97
N ILE A 233 0.33 -9.80 19.51
CA ILE A 233 0.87 -8.68 18.73
C ILE A 233 1.93 -9.20 17.74
N TRP A 234 2.81 -10.09 18.20
CA TRP A 234 3.83 -10.68 17.34
C TRP A 234 3.26 -11.62 16.29
N LEU A 235 2.25 -12.44 16.62
CA LEU A 235 1.57 -13.29 15.63
C LEU A 235 0.87 -12.45 14.57
N CYS A 236 0.16 -11.38 14.96
CA CYS A 236 -0.43 -10.42 14.01
C CYS A 236 0.66 -9.76 13.14
N ALA A 237 1.75 -9.31 13.76
CA ALA A 237 2.86 -8.70 13.02
C ALA A 237 3.47 -9.68 11.99
N ILE A 238 3.66 -10.97 12.36
CA ILE A 238 4.14 -12.01 11.44
C ILE A 238 3.15 -12.25 10.30
N CYS A 239 1.85 -12.31 10.58
CA CYS A 239 0.83 -12.43 9.53
C CYS A 239 0.94 -11.26 8.53
N ILE A 240 1.11 -10.03 9.04
CA ILE A 240 1.22 -8.83 8.19
C ILE A 240 2.55 -8.83 7.42
N VAL A 241 3.69 -9.09 8.06
CA VAL A 241 4.99 -9.20 7.38
C VAL A 241 4.90 -10.17 6.20
N CYS A 242 4.42 -11.39 6.45
CA CYS A 242 4.37 -12.44 5.44
C CYS A 242 3.35 -12.13 4.34
N GLY A 243 2.17 -11.62 4.71
CA GLY A 243 1.16 -11.20 3.74
C GLY A 243 1.61 -10.00 2.89
N TYR A 244 2.29 -9.04 3.52
CA TYR A 244 2.82 -7.88 2.82
C TYR A 244 3.96 -8.23 1.86
N GLN A 245 4.82 -9.20 2.20
CA GLN A 245 5.85 -9.70 1.28
C GLN A 245 5.26 -10.30 0.01
N LEU A 246 4.22 -11.15 0.14
CA LEU A 246 3.51 -11.73 -1.00
C LEU A 246 2.92 -10.65 -1.92
N PHE A 247 2.32 -9.63 -1.33
CA PHE A 247 1.82 -8.48 -2.08
C PHE A 247 2.97 -7.69 -2.74
N TYR A 248 4.03 -7.37 -1.98
CA TYR A 248 5.14 -6.55 -2.46
C TYR A 248 5.91 -7.21 -3.61
N ALA A 249 5.99 -8.55 -3.63
CA ALA A 249 6.57 -9.31 -4.73
C ALA A 249 5.89 -9.00 -6.08
N THR A 250 4.58 -8.69 -6.06
CA THR A 250 3.84 -8.35 -7.28
C THR A 250 4.29 -7.05 -7.94
N TYR A 251 5.05 -6.20 -7.26
CA TYR A 251 5.63 -4.98 -7.84
C TYR A 251 6.73 -5.27 -8.86
N SER A 252 7.33 -6.47 -8.82
CA SER A 252 8.31 -6.88 -9.80
C SER A 252 7.71 -7.50 -11.08
N PHE A 253 6.38 -7.70 -11.14
CA PHE A 253 5.73 -8.34 -12.28
C PHE A 253 5.89 -7.56 -13.58
N SER A 254 5.92 -6.22 -13.52
CA SER A 254 6.15 -5.39 -14.69
C SER A 254 7.48 -5.74 -15.37
N ALA A 255 8.58 -5.72 -14.61
CA ALA A 255 9.90 -6.07 -15.15
C ALA A 255 9.99 -7.56 -15.53
N TYR A 256 9.49 -8.45 -14.68
CA TYR A 256 9.50 -9.90 -14.92
C TYR A 256 8.83 -10.27 -16.25
N LEU A 257 7.65 -9.74 -16.53
CA LEU A 257 6.91 -10.02 -17.76
C LEU A 257 7.58 -9.42 -19.00
N GLN A 258 8.16 -8.23 -18.91
CA GLN A 258 8.87 -7.62 -20.01
C GLN A 258 10.18 -8.36 -20.34
N GLN A 259 11.00 -8.63 -19.31
CA GLN A 259 12.34 -9.20 -19.49
C GLN A 259 12.33 -10.67 -19.87
N ASN A 260 11.39 -11.47 -19.34
CA ASN A 260 11.41 -12.92 -19.52
C ASN A 260 10.42 -13.45 -20.56
N PHE A 261 9.41 -12.66 -20.92
CA PHE A 261 8.39 -13.06 -21.91
C PHE A 261 8.32 -12.11 -23.10
N GLY A 262 9.13 -11.06 -23.15
CA GLY A 262 9.21 -10.13 -24.27
C GLY A 262 7.94 -9.31 -24.49
N LEU A 263 7.08 -9.19 -23.48
CA LEU A 263 5.86 -8.39 -23.58
C LEU A 263 6.20 -6.90 -23.61
N THR A 264 5.48 -6.12 -24.43
CA THR A 264 5.69 -4.67 -24.50
C THR A 264 5.27 -3.97 -23.20
N ALA A 265 5.85 -2.81 -22.90
CA ALA A 265 5.52 -2.00 -21.72
C ALA A 265 4.01 -1.69 -21.65
N VAL A 266 3.36 -1.44 -22.78
CA VAL A 266 1.92 -1.17 -22.85
C VAL A 266 1.10 -2.40 -22.45
N VAL A 267 1.40 -3.57 -22.99
CA VAL A 267 0.70 -4.82 -22.68
C VAL A 267 0.87 -5.15 -21.19
N VAL A 268 2.10 -5.07 -20.69
CA VAL A 268 2.40 -5.31 -19.27
C VAL A 268 1.71 -4.28 -18.36
N GLY A 269 1.66 -3.02 -18.80
CA GLY A 269 0.93 -1.97 -18.11
C GLY A 269 -0.57 -2.31 -17.98
N TYR A 270 -1.23 -2.76 -19.04
CA TYR A 270 -2.62 -3.22 -18.96
C TYR A 270 -2.79 -4.42 -18.00
N ILE A 271 -1.89 -5.39 -18.04
CA ILE A 271 -1.93 -6.57 -17.15
C ILE A 271 -1.79 -6.15 -15.68
N THR A 272 -0.82 -5.29 -15.37
CA THR A 272 -0.58 -4.84 -13.99
C THR A 272 -1.67 -3.91 -13.49
N VAL A 273 -2.27 -3.09 -14.36
CA VAL A 273 -3.45 -2.29 -14.02
C VAL A 273 -4.67 -3.17 -13.79
N ALA A 274 -4.90 -4.19 -14.62
CA ALA A 274 -5.98 -5.16 -14.40
C ALA A 274 -5.85 -5.86 -13.03
N LYS A 275 -4.61 -6.14 -12.58
CA LYS A 275 -4.34 -6.64 -11.23
C LYS A 275 -4.81 -5.67 -10.15
N LEU A 276 -4.66 -4.35 -10.33
CA LEU A 276 -5.13 -3.36 -9.35
C LEU A 276 -6.64 -3.38 -9.16
N TRP A 277 -7.40 -3.68 -10.21
CA TRP A 277 -8.85 -3.87 -10.12
C TRP A 277 -9.27 -5.09 -9.29
N MET A 278 -8.33 -6.02 -9.01
CA MET A 278 -8.58 -7.13 -8.09
C MET A 278 -8.62 -6.67 -6.62
N ARG A 279 -8.14 -5.45 -6.29
CA ARG A 279 -8.08 -4.97 -4.91
C ARG A 279 -9.45 -4.75 -4.28
N PRO A 280 -10.39 -3.98 -4.88
CA PRO A 280 -11.73 -3.87 -4.34
C PRO A 280 -12.45 -5.23 -4.28
N ILE A 281 -12.26 -6.10 -5.29
CA ILE A 281 -12.89 -7.42 -5.34
C ILE A 281 -12.32 -8.33 -4.24
N GLY A 282 -11.00 -8.51 -4.19
CA GLY A 282 -10.32 -9.39 -3.24
C GLY A 282 -10.48 -8.94 -1.79
N GLY A 283 -10.30 -7.64 -1.52
CA GLY A 283 -10.43 -7.09 -0.17
C GLY A 283 -11.85 -7.19 0.39
N ILE A 284 -12.87 -6.83 -0.41
CA ILE A 284 -14.28 -6.91 -0.01
C ILE A 284 -14.69 -8.36 0.16
N ALA A 285 -14.43 -9.23 -0.82
CA ALA A 285 -14.81 -10.65 -0.74
C ALA A 285 -14.17 -11.34 0.47
N ALA A 286 -12.87 -11.11 0.69
CA ALA A 286 -12.16 -11.69 1.84
C ALA A 286 -12.72 -11.17 3.18
N GLY A 287 -13.10 -9.89 3.28
CA GLY A 287 -13.75 -9.31 4.45
C GLY A 287 -15.06 -10.02 4.78
N PHE A 288 -15.97 -10.15 3.81
CA PHE A 288 -17.25 -10.85 4.01
C PHE A 288 -17.07 -12.33 4.36
N ILE A 289 -16.15 -13.02 3.68
CA ILE A 289 -15.85 -14.43 3.98
C ILE A 289 -15.23 -14.56 5.37
N GLY A 290 -14.36 -13.61 5.76
CA GLY A 290 -13.76 -13.56 7.09
C GLY A 290 -14.80 -13.40 8.20
N ASP A 291 -15.75 -12.48 8.05
CA ASP A 291 -16.83 -12.28 9.01
C ASP A 291 -17.72 -13.52 9.15
N TRP A 292 -17.94 -14.26 8.04
CA TRP A 292 -18.75 -15.47 8.05
C TRP A 292 -18.03 -16.71 8.61
N ALA A 293 -16.71 -16.85 8.36
CA ALA A 293 -16.00 -18.11 8.56
C ALA A 293 -14.83 -18.06 9.58
N ASN A 294 -14.64 -16.99 10.32
CA ASN A 294 -13.50 -16.65 11.16
C ASN A 294 -12.31 -16.05 10.37
N PRO A 295 -11.95 -14.78 10.67
CA PRO A 295 -10.94 -14.03 9.91
C PRO A 295 -9.57 -14.70 9.88
N GLU A 296 -9.11 -15.25 11.02
CA GLU A 296 -7.80 -15.86 11.15
C GLU A 296 -7.67 -17.14 10.31
N LYS A 297 -8.74 -17.94 10.26
CA LYS A 297 -8.79 -19.16 9.45
C LYS A 297 -8.78 -18.82 7.96
N VAL A 298 -9.60 -17.85 7.54
CA VAL A 298 -9.66 -17.40 6.15
C VAL A 298 -8.31 -16.80 5.74
N LEU A 299 -7.69 -15.99 6.60
CA LEU A 299 -6.36 -15.42 6.36
C LEU A 299 -5.31 -16.52 6.16
N SER A 300 -5.31 -17.56 7.02
CA SER A 300 -4.38 -18.69 6.87
C SER A 300 -4.52 -19.37 5.51
N ILE A 301 -5.75 -19.65 5.08
CA ILE A 301 -6.03 -20.25 3.76
C ILE A 301 -5.58 -19.34 2.62
N LEU A 302 -5.89 -18.05 2.68
CA LEU A 302 -5.48 -17.09 1.66
C LEU A 302 -3.97 -16.96 1.55
N LEU A 303 -3.23 -16.98 2.67
CA LEU A 303 -1.78 -16.97 2.68
C LEU A 303 -1.18 -18.22 2.03
N VAL A 304 -1.75 -19.41 2.27
CA VAL A 304 -1.35 -20.65 1.59
C VAL A 304 -1.60 -20.54 0.09
N LEU A 305 -2.80 -20.16 -0.32
CA LEU A 305 -3.16 -20.04 -1.73
C LEU A 305 -2.31 -18.99 -2.47
N ALA A 306 -2.06 -17.84 -1.85
CA ALA A 306 -1.19 -16.81 -2.41
C ALA A 306 0.27 -17.28 -2.54
N SER A 307 0.77 -18.03 -1.54
CA SER A 307 2.12 -18.61 -1.58
C SER A 307 2.26 -19.62 -2.71
N ILE A 308 1.30 -20.54 -2.85
CA ILE A 308 1.28 -21.53 -3.95
C ILE A 308 1.20 -20.84 -5.30
N SER A 309 0.32 -19.82 -5.43
CA SER A 309 0.17 -19.09 -6.69
C SER A 309 1.44 -18.33 -7.07
N LEU A 310 2.13 -17.71 -6.09
CA LEU A 310 3.41 -17.03 -6.35
C LEU A 310 4.51 -18.01 -6.72
N ALA A 311 4.58 -19.18 -6.04
CA ALA A 311 5.51 -20.25 -6.38
C ALA A 311 5.24 -20.80 -7.80
N SER A 312 3.97 -20.95 -8.19
CA SER A 312 3.61 -21.38 -9.54
C SER A 312 4.05 -20.37 -10.61
N MET A 313 4.01 -19.07 -10.29
CA MET A 313 4.53 -18.02 -11.19
C MET A 313 6.03 -18.15 -11.43
N ALA A 314 6.80 -18.63 -10.44
CA ALA A 314 8.23 -18.88 -10.57
C ALA A 314 8.58 -19.96 -11.61
N PHE A 315 7.68 -20.91 -11.83
CA PHE A 315 7.88 -22.03 -12.78
C PHE A 315 7.14 -21.85 -14.10
N LEU A 316 6.65 -20.64 -14.40
CA LEU A 316 5.96 -20.38 -15.66
C LEU A 316 6.93 -20.54 -16.83
N PRO A 317 6.63 -21.43 -17.82
CA PRO A 317 7.54 -21.65 -18.94
C PRO A 317 7.57 -20.43 -19.86
N ALA A 318 8.72 -20.16 -20.49
CA ALA A 318 8.87 -19.03 -21.43
C ALA A 318 7.91 -19.08 -22.62
N SER A 319 7.41 -20.27 -22.96
CA SER A 319 6.40 -20.49 -24.02
C SER A 319 4.96 -20.34 -23.55
N ALA A 320 4.72 -19.91 -22.29
CA ALA A 320 3.37 -19.74 -21.78
C ALA A 320 2.57 -18.72 -22.58
N ALA A 321 1.31 -19.05 -22.87
CA ALA A 321 0.43 -18.12 -23.55
C ALA A 321 0.16 -16.88 -22.69
N THR A 322 0.08 -15.71 -23.29
CA THR A 322 -0.21 -14.45 -22.60
C THR A 322 -1.47 -14.54 -21.73
N ALA A 323 -2.49 -15.27 -22.15
CA ALA A 323 -3.71 -15.48 -21.38
C ALA A 323 -3.43 -16.19 -20.02
N VAL A 324 -2.50 -17.15 -19.98
CA VAL A 324 -2.08 -17.84 -18.75
C VAL A 324 -1.36 -16.85 -17.81
N MET A 325 -0.47 -16.02 -18.36
CA MET A 325 0.22 -14.98 -17.59
C MET A 325 -0.76 -13.99 -16.95
N VAL A 326 -1.73 -13.52 -17.77
CA VAL A 326 -2.81 -12.63 -17.29
C VAL A 326 -3.58 -13.29 -16.16
N ALA A 327 -4.06 -14.52 -16.37
CA ALA A 327 -4.83 -15.25 -15.37
C ALA A 327 -4.04 -15.40 -14.03
N MET A 328 -2.76 -15.78 -14.10
CA MET A 328 -1.91 -15.92 -12.91
C MET A 328 -1.72 -14.58 -12.20
N VAL A 329 -1.43 -13.50 -12.90
CA VAL A 329 -1.27 -12.18 -12.30
C VAL A 329 -2.56 -11.72 -11.62
N LEU A 330 -3.73 -11.96 -12.23
CA LEU A 330 -5.03 -11.62 -11.64
C LEU A 330 -5.34 -12.46 -10.40
N ILE A 331 -5.08 -13.78 -10.45
CA ILE A 331 -5.27 -14.69 -9.30
C ILE A 331 -4.37 -14.27 -8.13
N ILE A 332 -3.08 -14.05 -8.37
CA ILE A 332 -2.15 -13.60 -7.33
C ILE A 332 -2.59 -12.23 -6.79
N GLY A 333 -3.01 -11.32 -7.67
CA GLY A 333 -3.57 -10.03 -7.28
C GLY A 333 -4.78 -10.18 -6.36
N LEU A 334 -5.76 -10.99 -6.75
CA LEU A 334 -6.97 -11.25 -5.97
C LEU A 334 -6.63 -11.79 -4.58
N LEU A 335 -5.78 -12.81 -4.51
CA LEU A 335 -5.39 -13.47 -3.27
C LEU A 335 -4.60 -12.53 -2.34
N THR A 336 -3.60 -11.81 -2.87
CA THR A 336 -2.77 -10.90 -2.07
C THR A 336 -3.55 -9.68 -1.59
N TYR A 337 -4.50 -9.16 -2.36
CA TYR A 337 -5.41 -8.12 -1.90
C TYR A 337 -6.45 -8.65 -0.89
N GLY A 338 -6.89 -9.90 -1.01
CA GLY A 338 -7.68 -10.58 0.00
C GLY A 338 -6.95 -10.71 1.34
N VAL A 339 -5.69 -11.13 1.31
CA VAL A 339 -4.80 -11.15 2.49
C VAL A 339 -4.72 -9.76 3.12
N ARG A 340 -4.50 -8.70 2.33
CA ARG A 340 -4.43 -7.31 2.82
C ARG A 340 -5.72 -6.82 3.46
N GLY A 341 -6.87 -7.21 2.93
CA GLY A 341 -8.17 -6.87 3.50
C GLY A 341 -8.42 -7.51 4.87
N LEU A 342 -7.79 -8.65 5.14
CA LEU A 342 -8.07 -9.45 6.34
C LEU A 342 -7.00 -9.37 7.44
N TYR A 343 -5.73 -9.12 7.14
CA TYR A 343 -4.70 -9.27 8.16
C TYR A 343 -4.88 -8.31 9.35
N TRP A 344 -5.46 -7.11 9.15
CA TRP A 344 -5.80 -6.20 10.25
C TRP A 344 -7.00 -6.65 11.08
N ALA A 345 -7.90 -7.47 10.53
CA ALA A 345 -9.03 -8.01 11.27
C ALA A 345 -8.57 -8.94 12.41
N THR A 346 -7.41 -9.58 12.28
CA THR A 346 -6.82 -10.45 13.32
C THR A 346 -6.52 -9.72 14.61
N LEU A 347 -6.27 -8.40 14.58
CA LEU A 347 -6.08 -7.59 15.77
C LEU A 347 -7.34 -7.52 16.64
N GLY A 348 -8.53 -7.60 16.04
CA GLY A 348 -9.82 -7.61 16.75
C GLY A 348 -9.95 -8.79 17.71
N GLY A 349 -9.39 -9.95 17.36
CA GLY A 349 -9.38 -11.16 18.20
C GLY A 349 -8.28 -11.19 19.28
N CYS A 350 -7.41 -10.16 19.37
CA CYS A 350 -6.24 -10.20 20.26
C CYS A 350 -6.46 -9.60 21.65
N ASP A 351 -7.69 -9.21 22.02
CA ASP A 351 -8.05 -8.62 23.33
C ASP A 351 -7.09 -7.51 23.80
N VAL A 352 -6.65 -6.66 22.87
CA VAL A 352 -5.76 -5.54 23.16
C VAL A 352 -6.57 -4.43 23.86
N PRO A 353 -6.23 -4.01 25.06
CA PRO A 353 -6.90 -2.91 25.76
C PRO A 353 -6.93 -1.64 24.89
N ASN A 354 -8.06 -0.93 24.90
CA ASN A 354 -8.23 0.30 24.08
C ASN A 354 -7.14 1.34 24.35
N ARG A 355 -6.64 1.41 25.59
CA ARG A 355 -5.58 2.32 26.03
C ARG A 355 -4.27 2.17 25.24
N ILE A 356 -3.88 0.94 24.88
CA ILE A 356 -2.63 0.62 24.19
C ILE A 356 -2.84 0.18 22.72
N LYS A 357 -4.08 0.26 22.23
CA LYS A 357 -4.44 -0.23 20.89
C LYS A 357 -3.74 0.55 19.78
N GLY A 358 -3.65 1.87 19.92
CA GLY A 358 -2.92 2.72 18.95
C GLY A 358 -1.43 2.39 18.92
N LEU A 359 -0.81 2.20 20.09
CA LEU A 359 0.59 1.81 20.20
C LEU A 359 0.83 0.40 19.61
N ALA A 360 -0.09 -0.54 19.85
CA ALA A 360 -0.05 -1.87 19.25
C ALA A 360 -0.11 -1.81 17.72
N ILE A 361 -1.01 -1.00 17.16
CA ILE A 361 -1.09 -0.75 15.71
C ILE A 361 0.23 -0.16 15.20
N GLY A 362 0.83 0.79 15.91
CA GLY A 362 2.12 1.39 15.54
C GLY A 362 3.25 0.36 15.48
N VAL A 363 3.38 -0.48 16.51
CA VAL A 363 4.38 -1.56 16.57
C VAL A 363 4.14 -2.59 15.45
N ILE A 364 2.90 -3.03 15.29
CA ILE A 364 2.54 -3.98 14.23
C ILE A 364 2.81 -3.39 12.85
N SER A 365 2.51 -2.10 12.60
CA SER A 365 2.77 -1.44 11.32
C SER A 365 4.27 -1.34 11.03
N MET A 366 5.06 -0.93 12.04
CA MET A 366 6.51 -0.82 11.88
C MET A 366 7.13 -2.16 11.49
N VAL A 367 6.73 -3.24 12.14
CA VAL A 367 7.21 -4.60 11.84
C VAL A 367 6.58 -5.11 10.54
N GLY A 368 5.27 -4.98 10.40
CA GLY A 368 4.47 -5.54 9.29
C GLY A 368 4.86 -5.00 7.91
N TYR A 369 5.23 -3.72 7.82
CA TYR A 369 5.64 -3.08 6.57
C TYR A 369 7.17 -2.99 6.39
N PHE A 370 7.94 -3.55 7.30
CA PHE A 370 9.40 -3.65 7.18
C PHE A 370 9.90 -4.31 5.89
N PRO A 371 9.17 -5.25 5.25
CA PRO A 371 9.52 -5.79 3.94
C PRO A 371 9.74 -4.74 2.85
N GLU A 372 9.10 -3.59 2.92
CA GLU A 372 9.29 -2.49 1.97
C GLU A 372 10.72 -1.96 1.95
N MET A 373 11.39 -2.01 3.11
CA MET A 373 12.79 -1.64 3.24
C MET A 373 13.73 -2.74 2.73
N TYR A 374 13.55 -3.98 3.22
CA TYR A 374 14.57 -5.02 2.99
C TYR A 374 14.37 -5.83 1.72
N LEU A 375 13.15 -6.01 1.22
CA LEU A 375 12.94 -6.79 -0.01
C LEU A 375 13.64 -6.21 -1.24
N PRO A 376 13.67 -4.88 -1.45
CA PRO A 376 14.49 -4.31 -2.51
C PRO A 376 15.98 -4.60 -2.33
N LEU A 377 16.50 -4.56 -1.09
CA LEU A 377 17.91 -4.85 -0.78
C LEU A 377 18.28 -6.30 -1.02
N ILE A 378 17.34 -7.24 -0.84
CA ILE A 378 17.54 -8.66 -1.16
C ILE A 378 17.41 -8.90 -2.66
N SER A 379 16.36 -8.36 -3.29
CA SER A 379 16.08 -8.62 -4.70
C SER A 379 17.08 -7.96 -5.66
N ALA A 380 17.66 -6.81 -5.28
CA ALA A 380 18.64 -6.11 -6.12
C ALA A 380 19.87 -6.99 -6.44
N PRO A 381 20.69 -7.39 -5.45
CA PRO A 381 21.87 -8.21 -5.71
C PRO A 381 21.50 -9.61 -6.22
N LEU A 382 20.33 -10.15 -5.82
CA LEU A 382 19.88 -11.45 -6.30
C LEU A 382 19.63 -11.46 -7.81
N LEU A 383 18.91 -10.45 -8.33
CA LEU A 383 18.61 -10.36 -9.76
C LEU A 383 19.83 -9.96 -10.59
N GLU A 384 20.79 -9.28 -9.99
CA GLU A 384 22.08 -8.96 -10.61
C GLU A 384 22.98 -10.19 -10.72
N ALA A 385 23.04 -10.99 -9.65
CA ALA A 385 23.83 -12.22 -9.61
C ALA A 385 23.25 -13.35 -10.48
N TYR A 386 21.92 -13.41 -10.62
CA TYR A 386 21.19 -14.43 -11.37
C TYR A 386 20.23 -13.77 -12.38
N PRO A 387 20.77 -13.24 -13.49
CA PRO A 387 19.95 -12.57 -14.51
C PRO A 387 18.94 -13.53 -15.18
N GLY A 388 17.86 -12.97 -15.68
CA GLY A 388 16.79 -13.71 -16.34
C GLY A 388 15.81 -14.36 -15.36
N THR A 389 15.29 -15.54 -15.73
CA THR A 389 14.22 -16.21 -14.95
C THR A 389 14.68 -16.71 -13.59
N LEU A 390 15.93 -17.15 -13.46
CA LEU A 390 16.44 -17.80 -12.24
C LEU A 390 16.40 -16.86 -11.02
N GLY A 391 16.80 -15.61 -11.16
CA GLY A 391 16.75 -14.63 -10.07
C GLY A 391 15.33 -14.40 -9.56
N TYR A 392 14.36 -14.28 -10.49
CA TYR A 392 12.95 -14.16 -10.12
C TYR A 392 12.40 -15.44 -9.47
N GLN A 393 12.80 -16.62 -9.96
CA GLN A 393 12.42 -17.90 -9.36
C GLN A 393 12.84 -17.99 -7.90
N ILE A 394 14.11 -17.70 -7.61
CA ILE A 394 14.64 -17.69 -6.24
C ILE A 394 13.88 -16.68 -5.38
N TYR A 395 13.67 -15.46 -5.89
CA TYR A 395 12.97 -14.39 -5.18
C TYR A 395 11.53 -14.78 -4.83
N TYR A 396 10.76 -15.29 -5.81
CA TYR A 396 9.36 -15.66 -5.58
C TYR A 396 9.22 -16.88 -4.67
N LEU A 397 10.10 -17.88 -4.78
CA LEU A 397 10.09 -19.05 -3.91
C LEU A 397 10.43 -18.69 -2.46
N LEU A 398 11.42 -17.82 -2.26
CA LEU A 398 11.78 -17.33 -0.92
C LEU A 398 10.57 -16.65 -0.24
N ILE A 399 9.87 -15.78 -0.97
CA ILE A 399 8.69 -15.08 -0.45
C ILE A 399 7.52 -16.05 -0.24
N ALA A 400 7.32 -17.02 -1.14
CA ALA A 400 6.28 -18.03 -0.99
C ALA A 400 6.48 -18.88 0.29
N VAL A 401 7.72 -19.28 0.60
CA VAL A 401 8.04 -19.99 1.84
C VAL A 401 7.75 -19.10 3.07
N CYS A 402 8.13 -17.83 3.04
CA CYS A 402 7.78 -16.90 4.10
C CYS A 402 6.24 -16.75 4.26
N GLY A 403 5.50 -16.75 3.16
CA GLY A 403 4.03 -16.70 3.16
C GLY A 403 3.41 -17.91 3.91
N LEU A 404 3.98 -19.10 3.76
CA LEU A 404 3.56 -20.29 4.53
C LEU A 404 3.83 -20.13 6.04
N GLY A 405 4.91 -19.46 6.42
CA GLY A 405 5.17 -19.07 7.81
C GLY A 405 4.08 -18.16 8.37
N GLY A 406 3.61 -17.19 7.57
CA GLY A 406 2.47 -16.34 7.91
C GLY A 406 1.16 -17.11 8.04
N ALA A 407 0.91 -18.09 7.17
CA ALA A 407 -0.25 -18.96 7.26
C ALA A 407 -0.26 -19.78 8.56
N TYR A 408 0.89 -20.27 8.98
CA TYR A 408 1.03 -20.96 10.25
C TYR A 408 0.79 -20.03 11.46
N ALA A 409 1.30 -18.80 11.41
CA ALA A 409 1.02 -17.80 12.45
C ALA A 409 -0.48 -17.46 12.55
N ALA A 410 -1.17 -17.30 11.42
CA ALA A 410 -2.62 -17.09 11.38
C ALA A 410 -3.38 -18.31 11.93
N TYR A 411 -2.95 -19.53 11.60
CA TYR A 411 -3.51 -20.75 12.17
C TYR A 411 -3.32 -20.84 13.69
N LEU A 412 -2.19 -20.40 14.24
CA LEU A 412 -1.99 -20.36 15.70
C LEU A 412 -2.96 -19.38 16.38
N LEU A 413 -3.33 -18.30 15.72
CA LEU A 413 -4.35 -17.37 16.21
C LEU A 413 -5.74 -18.01 16.29
N THR A 414 -6.08 -19.00 15.45
CA THR A 414 -7.38 -19.71 15.51
C THR A 414 -7.52 -20.65 16.69
N LYS A 415 -6.42 -21.04 17.35
CA LYS A 415 -6.43 -22.00 18.47
C LYS A 415 -6.69 -21.36 19.84
N ARG A 416 -7.07 -20.12 19.85
CA ARG A 416 -7.48 -19.36 21.03
C ARG A 416 -8.96 -19.29 21.09
#